data_7ab1b0596969cf0051a8d3b29b7d931f
#
_entry.id   7ab1b0596969cf0051a8d3b29b7d931f
#
_cell.length_a   1.000
_cell.length_b   1.000
_cell.length_c   1.000
_cell.angle_alpha   90.00
_cell.angle_beta   90.00
_cell.angle_gamma   90.00
#
_symmetry.space_group_name_H-M   'P 1'
#
loop_
_entity.id
_entity.type
_entity.pdbx_description
1 polymer ?
#
loop_
_entity_poly.entity_id
_entity_poly.type
_entity_poly.pdbx_seq_one_letter_code
_entity_poly.pdbx_strand_id
1 'polypeptide(L)'
;MTLTSMRLPTTVVGSYPVVKGSGIMGLVDPLKHAVEVAVADQIAAGIDIISDGQVRGDMIHAFTSRLPGIRGSAVVGKVQPARQPITVADTRYALSRHPKVKGILTGPSTLAHGLKLETPFYRNRDELVLD
;
A
#
# COMPACT_ATOMS: atom_id res chain seq x y z
N MET A 1 -30.31 6.06 -32.84
CA MET A 1 -28.90 6.11 -32.33
C MET A 1 -28.98 6.23 -30.81
N THR A 2 -28.79 5.14 -30.10
CA THR A 2 -28.85 5.12 -28.62
C THR A 2 -27.52 5.67 -28.13
N LEU A 3 -27.51 6.86 -27.53
CA LEU A 3 -26.36 7.38 -26.80
C LEU A 3 -26.08 6.43 -25.65
N THR A 4 -25.12 5.53 -25.81
CA THR A 4 -24.58 4.73 -24.72
C THR A 4 -23.97 5.72 -23.74
N SER A 5 -24.63 5.93 -22.59
CA SER A 5 -24.10 6.74 -21.50
C SER A 5 -22.72 6.20 -21.12
N MET A 6 -21.68 6.88 -21.52
CA MET A 6 -20.31 6.57 -21.06
C MET A 6 -20.21 6.94 -19.58
N ARG A 7 -20.49 5.94 -18.72
CA ARG A 7 -20.25 6.08 -17.30
C ARG A 7 -18.74 6.09 -17.02
N LEU A 8 -18.25 7.11 -16.33
CA LEU A 8 -16.88 7.13 -15.87
C LEU A 8 -16.68 6.06 -14.77
N PRO A 9 -15.62 5.25 -14.85
CA PRO A 9 -15.35 4.26 -13.82
C PRO A 9 -14.98 4.93 -12.49
N THR A 10 -15.52 4.39 -11.41
CA THR A 10 -15.22 4.85 -10.04
C THR A 10 -14.06 4.09 -9.44
N THR A 11 -13.27 4.76 -8.59
CA THR A 11 -12.20 4.14 -7.81
C THR A 11 -12.01 4.89 -6.51
N VAL A 12 -11.20 4.34 -5.59
CA VAL A 12 -10.83 4.94 -4.31
C VAL A 12 -9.34 5.26 -4.28
N VAL A 13 -8.94 6.22 -3.45
CA VAL A 13 -7.52 6.59 -3.34
C VAL A 13 -6.74 5.56 -2.53
N GLY A 14 -7.24 5.16 -1.39
CA GLY A 14 -6.60 4.28 -0.40
C GLY A 14 -6.87 4.78 1.02
N SER A 15 -6.05 4.36 2.00
CA SER A 15 -6.18 4.76 3.42
C SER A 15 -7.57 4.45 4.00
N TYR A 16 -8.08 3.27 3.71
CA TYR A 16 -9.35 2.82 4.27
C TYR A 16 -9.25 2.69 5.80
N PRO A 17 -10.29 3.03 6.56
CA PRO A 17 -10.29 2.89 8.03
C PRO A 17 -9.95 1.46 8.46
N VAL A 18 -9.05 1.35 9.45
CA VAL A 18 -8.57 0.04 9.91
C VAL A 18 -9.55 -0.58 10.88
N VAL A 19 -10.21 -1.66 10.45
CA VAL A 19 -11.02 -2.51 11.32
C VAL A 19 -10.18 -3.73 11.72
N LYS A 20 -9.71 -3.76 12.97
CA LYS A 20 -8.87 -4.87 13.46
C LYS A 20 -9.71 -6.12 13.70
N GLY A 21 -9.20 -7.26 13.25
CA GLY A 21 -9.77 -8.55 13.55
C GLY A 21 -9.62 -8.93 15.04
N SER A 22 -10.55 -9.74 15.52
CA SER A 22 -10.53 -10.31 16.88
C SER A 22 -10.34 -11.83 16.80
N GLY A 23 -9.92 -12.44 17.93
CA GLY A 23 -9.74 -13.89 18.04
C GLY A 23 -8.38 -14.40 17.54
N ILE A 24 -8.26 -15.73 17.41
CA ILE A 24 -7.00 -16.43 17.09
C ILE A 24 -6.42 -15.98 15.73
N MET A 25 -7.26 -15.72 14.73
CA MET A 25 -6.82 -15.24 13.43
C MET A 25 -6.18 -13.84 13.50
N GLY A 26 -6.64 -12.98 14.42
CA GLY A 26 -6.06 -11.67 14.67
C GLY A 26 -4.68 -11.70 15.33
N LEU A 27 -4.27 -12.84 15.93
CA LEU A 27 -2.93 -13.01 16.49
C LEU A 27 -1.86 -13.27 15.41
N VAL A 28 -2.25 -13.88 14.29
CA VAL A 28 -1.32 -14.20 13.21
C VAL A 28 -1.15 -13.01 12.23
N ASP A 29 -2.25 -12.41 11.81
CA ASP A 29 -2.27 -11.21 10.96
C ASP A 29 -3.47 -10.32 11.34
N PRO A 30 -3.27 -9.37 12.27
CA PRO A 30 -4.35 -8.51 12.77
C PRO A 30 -4.93 -7.59 11.70
N LEU A 31 -4.22 -7.35 10.62
CA LEU A 31 -4.65 -6.47 9.54
C LEU A 31 -5.27 -7.20 8.34
N LYS A 32 -5.22 -8.54 8.32
CA LYS A 32 -5.89 -9.32 7.28
C LYS A 32 -7.40 -9.03 7.24
N HIS A 33 -8.05 -9.00 8.40
CA HIS A 33 -9.45 -8.66 8.49
C HIS A 33 -9.75 -7.24 7.98
N ALA A 34 -8.86 -6.27 8.23
CA ALA A 34 -9.02 -4.92 7.71
C ALA A 34 -8.98 -4.88 6.17
N VAL A 35 -8.12 -5.68 5.53
CA VAL A 35 -8.10 -5.85 4.06
C VAL A 35 -9.42 -6.47 3.57
N GLU A 36 -9.91 -7.49 4.25
CA GLU A 36 -11.17 -8.17 3.90
C GLU A 36 -12.36 -7.22 3.96
N VAL A 37 -12.46 -6.42 5.01
CA VAL A 37 -13.50 -5.39 5.18
C VAL A 37 -13.38 -4.32 4.10
N ALA A 38 -12.19 -3.77 3.88
CA ALA A 38 -11.98 -2.73 2.87
C ALA A 38 -12.36 -3.19 1.46
N VAL A 39 -12.04 -4.44 1.10
CA VAL A 39 -12.41 -5.02 -0.19
C VAL A 39 -13.92 -5.25 -0.28
N ALA A 40 -14.53 -5.81 0.77
CA ALA A 40 -15.97 -6.10 0.78
C ALA A 40 -16.81 -4.82 0.67
N ASP A 41 -16.44 -3.77 1.40
CA ASP A 41 -17.16 -2.49 1.39
C ASP A 41 -17.06 -1.77 0.04
N GLN A 42 -15.90 -1.79 -0.62
CA GLN A 42 -15.73 -1.24 -1.96
C GLN A 42 -16.61 -1.96 -2.97
N ILE A 43 -16.71 -3.30 -2.90
CA ILE A 43 -17.58 -4.10 -3.76
C ILE A 43 -19.04 -3.79 -3.47
N ALA A 44 -19.45 -3.74 -2.20
CA ALA A 44 -20.81 -3.42 -1.80
C ALA A 44 -21.24 -2.01 -2.22
N ALA A 45 -20.32 -1.06 -2.21
CA ALA A 45 -20.52 0.32 -2.69
C ALA A 45 -20.54 0.43 -4.23
N GLY A 46 -20.30 -0.64 -4.97
CA GLY A 46 -20.30 -0.65 -6.43
C GLY A 46 -19.12 0.10 -7.07
N ILE A 47 -17.97 0.14 -6.40
CA ILE A 47 -16.73 0.72 -6.95
C ILE A 47 -16.24 -0.14 -8.12
N ASP A 48 -15.97 0.49 -9.26
CA ASP A 48 -15.59 -0.22 -10.50
C ASP A 48 -14.15 -0.76 -10.47
N ILE A 49 -13.21 -0.03 -9.85
CA ILE A 49 -11.80 -0.41 -9.70
C ILE A 49 -11.45 -0.31 -8.22
N ILE A 50 -11.36 -1.45 -7.54
CA ILE A 50 -11.08 -1.52 -6.12
C ILE A 50 -9.57 -1.57 -5.82
N SER A 51 -9.21 -1.51 -4.55
CA SER A 51 -7.84 -1.71 -4.04
C SER A 51 -7.87 -2.60 -2.80
N ASP A 52 -6.70 -2.92 -2.24
CA ASP A 52 -6.56 -3.58 -0.94
C ASP A 52 -6.91 -2.67 0.26
N GLY A 53 -7.26 -1.40 -0.01
CA GLY A 53 -7.60 -0.38 0.98
C GLY A 53 -6.41 0.31 1.62
N GLN A 54 -5.18 -0.14 1.40
CA GLN A 54 -3.95 0.39 2.02
C GLN A 54 -4.06 0.48 3.56
N VAL A 55 -4.51 -0.60 4.18
CA VAL A 55 -4.79 -0.65 5.63
C VAL A 55 -3.57 -1.02 6.48
N ARG A 56 -2.43 -1.41 5.87
CA ARG A 56 -1.25 -1.90 6.60
C ARG A 56 -0.30 -0.81 7.08
N GLY A 57 -0.68 0.44 6.99
CA GLY A 57 0.09 1.59 7.47
C GLY A 57 -0.13 2.82 6.61
N ASP A 58 0.53 3.91 6.98
CA ASP A 58 0.55 5.10 6.15
C ASP A 58 1.37 4.87 4.87
N MET A 59 1.25 5.80 3.90
CA MET A 59 1.87 5.67 2.59
C MET A 59 3.41 5.58 2.61
N ILE A 60 4.06 5.97 3.70
CA ILE A 60 5.51 5.89 3.84
C ILE A 60 5.90 4.57 4.52
N HIS A 61 5.42 4.34 5.74
CA HIS A 61 5.82 3.20 6.56
C HIS A 61 5.37 1.84 6.01
N ALA A 62 4.25 1.79 5.29
CA ALA A 62 3.79 0.56 4.64
C ALA A 62 4.86 -0.06 3.73
N PHE A 63 5.69 0.76 3.10
CA PHE A 63 6.78 0.33 2.23
C PHE A 63 8.13 0.36 2.93
N THR A 64 8.49 1.48 3.55
CA THR A 64 9.85 1.70 4.08
C THR A 64 10.20 0.79 5.25
N SER A 65 9.24 0.35 6.04
CA SER A 65 9.45 -0.62 7.14
C SER A 65 9.94 -1.99 6.66
N ARG A 66 9.85 -2.28 5.37
CA ARG A 66 10.27 -3.54 4.74
C ARG A 66 11.58 -3.42 3.97
N LEU A 67 12.17 -2.22 3.89
CA LEU A 67 13.41 -1.96 3.15
C LEU A 67 14.60 -1.94 4.11
N PRO A 68 15.56 -2.88 3.99
CA PRO A 68 16.81 -2.80 4.73
C PRO A 68 17.56 -1.50 4.39
N GLY A 69 18.24 -0.91 5.37
CA GLY A 69 18.85 0.42 5.26
C GLY A 69 17.97 1.54 5.81
N ILE A 70 16.71 1.25 6.11
CA ILE A 70 15.77 2.18 6.74
C ILE A 70 15.42 1.66 8.15
N ARG A 71 15.39 2.57 9.12
CA ARG A 71 14.99 2.30 10.51
C ARG A 71 14.01 3.37 10.97
N GLY A 72 12.76 2.98 11.23
CA GLY A 72 11.70 3.94 11.55
C GLY A 72 11.51 4.94 10.42
N SER A 73 11.71 6.22 10.69
CA SER A 73 11.62 7.31 9.71
C SER A 73 12.98 7.77 9.16
N ALA A 74 14.06 7.01 9.39
CA ALA A 74 15.40 7.41 9.00
C ALA A 74 16.07 6.40 8.06
N VAL A 75 16.77 6.92 7.06
CA VAL A 75 17.69 6.17 6.21
C VAL A 75 19.03 6.15 6.93
N VAL A 76 19.45 4.96 7.39
CA VAL A 76 20.65 4.76 8.21
C VAL A 76 21.80 4.07 7.46
N GLY A 77 21.57 3.67 6.23
CA GLY A 77 22.56 3.02 5.36
C GLY A 77 22.04 2.90 3.93
N LYS A 78 22.76 2.17 3.07
CA LYS A 78 22.29 1.89 1.72
C LYS A 78 20.96 1.14 1.77
N VAL A 79 19.96 1.62 1.05
CA VAL A 79 18.68 0.93 0.89
C VAL A 79 18.89 -0.32 0.06
N GLN A 80 18.27 -1.41 0.46
CA GLN A 80 18.35 -2.70 -0.21
C GLN A 80 16.95 -3.16 -0.60
N PRO A 81 16.81 -4.01 -1.61
CA PRO A 81 15.52 -4.60 -1.97
C PRO A 81 14.86 -5.29 -0.77
N ALA A 82 13.55 -5.19 -0.72
CA ALA A 82 12.77 -5.90 0.28
C ALA A 82 12.99 -7.43 0.16
N ARG A 83 13.12 -8.10 1.30
CA ARG A 83 13.34 -9.56 1.34
C ARG A 83 12.10 -10.36 0.91
N GLN A 84 10.93 -9.73 0.96
CA GLN A 84 9.65 -10.33 0.59
C GLN A 84 8.78 -9.28 -0.10
N PRO A 85 7.86 -9.69 -0.99
CA PRO A 85 6.89 -8.79 -1.60
C PRO A 85 6.07 -8.04 -0.54
N ILE A 86 5.87 -6.73 -0.72
CA ILE A 86 5.28 -5.88 0.32
C ILE A 86 3.74 -5.92 0.28
N THR A 87 3.13 -5.69 -0.89
CA THR A 87 1.66 -5.55 -1.03
C THR A 87 1.03 -6.66 -1.86
N VAL A 88 1.81 -7.61 -2.35
CA VAL A 88 1.36 -8.61 -3.33
C VAL A 88 0.27 -9.52 -2.78
N ALA A 89 0.37 -9.95 -1.52
CA ALA A 89 -0.62 -10.85 -0.91
C ALA A 89 -2.01 -10.19 -0.82
N ASP A 90 -2.07 -8.93 -0.39
CA ASP A 90 -3.33 -8.19 -0.24
C ASP A 90 -3.95 -7.85 -1.60
N THR A 91 -3.11 -7.47 -2.57
CA THR A 91 -3.55 -7.24 -3.96
C THR A 91 -4.09 -8.54 -4.60
N ARG A 92 -3.44 -9.67 -4.36
CA ARG A 92 -3.94 -10.98 -4.81
C ARG A 92 -5.27 -11.35 -4.17
N TYR A 93 -5.44 -11.06 -2.88
CA TYR A 93 -6.72 -11.25 -2.21
C TYR A 93 -7.81 -10.41 -2.87
N ALA A 94 -7.58 -9.11 -3.09
CA ALA A 94 -8.53 -8.24 -3.79
C ALA A 94 -8.88 -8.76 -5.19
N LEU A 95 -7.88 -9.22 -5.97
CA LEU A 95 -8.08 -9.84 -7.29
C LEU A 95 -8.90 -11.14 -7.24
N SER A 96 -8.83 -11.90 -6.14
CA SER A 96 -9.69 -13.08 -5.96
C SER A 96 -11.15 -12.72 -5.72
N ARG A 97 -11.44 -11.47 -5.36
CA ARG A 97 -12.77 -10.98 -5.01
C ARG A 97 -13.41 -10.07 -6.08
N HIS A 98 -12.57 -9.42 -6.90
CA HIS A 98 -13.03 -8.48 -7.92
C HIS A 98 -12.08 -8.49 -9.14
N PRO A 99 -12.62 -8.43 -10.39
CA PRO A 99 -11.81 -8.55 -11.59
C PRO A 99 -10.95 -7.31 -11.91
N LYS A 100 -11.30 -6.14 -11.36
CA LYS A 100 -10.61 -4.88 -11.59
C LYS A 100 -10.03 -4.36 -10.29
N VAL A 101 -8.72 -4.53 -10.10
CA VAL A 101 -7.98 -4.10 -8.92
C VAL A 101 -6.81 -3.22 -9.34
N LYS A 102 -6.61 -2.11 -8.65
CA LYS A 102 -5.38 -1.34 -8.74
C LYS A 102 -4.47 -1.64 -7.56
N GLY A 103 -3.19 -1.90 -7.83
CA GLY A 103 -2.15 -1.92 -6.81
C GLY A 103 -1.80 -0.48 -6.39
N ILE A 104 -1.56 -0.28 -5.11
CA ILE A 104 -1.12 1.00 -4.56
C ILE A 104 0.38 0.91 -4.27
N LEU A 105 1.13 1.84 -4.83
CA LEU A 105 2.58 1.95 -4.63
C LEU A 105 2.94 3.43 -4.44
N THR A 106 3.61 3.74 -3.34
CA THR A 106 4.16 5.07 -3.12
C THR A 106 5.45 5.25 -3.92
N GLY A 107 5.50 6.31 -4.71
CA GLY A 107 6.65 6.58 -5.56
C GLY A 107 7.93 6.91 -4.78
N PRO A 108 9.11 6.64 -5.36
CA PRO A 108 10.40 6.79 -4.67
C PRO A 108 10.66 8.22 -4.19
N SER A 109 10.29 9.23 -4.96
CA SER A 109 10.43 10.63 -4.55
C SER A 109 9.65 10.93 -3.27
N THR A 110 8.40 10.47 -3.16
CA THR A 110 7.58 10.65 -1.95
C THR A 110 8.19 9.91 -0.76
N LEU A 111 8.67 8.69 -0.96
CA LEU A 111 9.35 7.92 0.10
C LEU A 111 10.60 8.64 0.58
N ALA A 112 11.47 9.08 -0.33
CA ALA A 112 12.73 9.77 0.02
C ALA A 112 12.50 11.10 0.75
N HIS A 113 11.45 11.86 0.39
CA HIS A 113 11.10 13.10 1.08
C HIS A 113 10.42 12.88 2.44
N GLY A 114 9.73 11.74 2.62
CA GLY A 114 9.13 11.36 3.90
C GLY A 114 10.11 10.81 4.94
N LEU A 115 11.38 10.61 4.58
CA LEU A 115 12.42 10.04 5.43
C LEU A 115 13.48 11.08 5.81
N LYS A 116 14.08 10.89 7.00
CA LYS A 116 15.30 11.62 7.40
C LYS A 116 16.51 10.91 6.82
N LEU A 117 17.43 11.67 6.25
CA LEU A 117 18.71 11.13 5.75
C LEU A 117 19.75 11.19 6.89
N GLU A 118 20.05 10.05 7.49
CA GLU A 118 20.97 9.90 8.64
C GLU A 118 22.15 8.98 8.31
N THR A 119 22.60 8.98 7.06
CA THR A 119 23.74 8.19 6.59
C THR A 119 24.61 9.02 5.65
N PRO A 120 25.93 8.86 5.68
CA PRO A 120 26.83 9.48 4.71
C PRO A 120 26.82 8.76 3.34
N PHE A 121 26.12 7.65 3.21
CA PHE A 121 26.08 6.87 1.98
C PHE A 121 25.46 7.65 0.81
N TYR A 122 24.37 8.40 1.08
CA TYR A 122 23.73 9.28 0.10
C TYR A 122 24.12 10.73 0.39
N ARG A 123 24.63 11.44 -0.61
CA ARG A 123 25.00 12.86 -0.50
C ARG A 123 23.78 13.77 -0.43
N ASN A 124 22.69 13.35 -1.06
CA ASN A 124 21.43 14.09 -1.13
C ASN A 124 20.24 13.14 -1.34
N ARG A 125 19.03 13.71 -1.35
CA ARG A 125 17.79 12.94 -1.57
C ARG A 125 17.63 12.42 -2.99
N ASP A 126 18.19 13.09 -3.99
CA ASP A 126 18.08 12.65 -5.38
C ASP A 126 18.81 11.32 -5.60
N GLU A 127 19.98 11.14 -4.96
CA GLU A 127 20.67 9.85 -4.96
C GLU A 127 19.83 8.75 -4.31
N LEU A 128 19.15 9.04 -3.21
CA LEU A 128 18.25 8.10 -2.55
C LEU A 128 17.02 7.75 -3.43
N VAL A 129 16.51 8.70 -4.19
CA VAL A 129 15.37 8.48 -5.11
C VAL A 129 15.74 7.54 -6.25
N LEU A 130 17.01 7.58 -6.69
CA LEU A 130 17.49 6.78 -7.82
C LEU A 130 17.93 5.36 -7.43
N ASP A 131 18.15 5.07 -6.14
CA ASP A 131 18.54 3.77 -5.63
C ASP A 131 17.34 2.88 -5.29
#